data_a2170eaa4805ab2c63c5872a0db3b8e5
#
_entry.id   a2170eaa4805ab2c63c5872a0db3b8e5
#
_cell.length_a   1.000
_cell.length_b   1.000
_cell.length_c   1.000
_cell.angle_alpha   90.00
_cell.angle_beta   90.00
_cell.angle_gamma   90.00
#
_symmetry.space_group_name_H-M   'P 1'
#
loop_
_entity.id
_entity.type
_entity.pdbx_description
1 polymer ?
#
loop_
_entity_poly.entity_id
_entity_poly.type
_entity_poly.pdbx_seq_one_letter_code
_entity_poly.pdbx_strand_id
1 'polypeptide(L)'
;MNAQYILEQYKSAIHERDVERFVSIYDPNVHIYDCWGHWESKGLAAWQENVTEWFIGLKADGEILKVDFQDVVIEETADLAFAHCAVTFAAHKESDGEKLRQITNRFTFCMKKVRDTWLIVHEHSSLPISMEDGKGMFGLR
;
A
#
# COMPACT_ATOMS: atom_id res chain seq x y z
N MET A 1 -13.56 16.17 -0.02
CA MET A 1 -12.72 15.06 0.46
C MET A 1 -11.29 15.53 0.60
N ASN A 2 -10.61 15.17 1.68
CA ASN A 2 -9.19 15.46 1.84
C ASN A 2 -8.33 14.26 1.41
N ALA A 3 -7.02 14.46 1.34
CA ALA A 3 -6.11 13.40 0.89
C ALA A 3 -6.08 12.19 1.82
N GLN A 4 -6.45 12.35 3.10
CA GLN A 4 -6.49 11.25 4.06
C GLN A 4 -7.49 10.16 3.65
N TYR A 5 -8.52 10.52 2.89
CA TYR A 5 -9.48 9.57 2.36
C TYR A 5 -8.80 8.43 1.57
N ILE A 6 -7.70 8.75 0.87
CA ILE A 6 -6.94 7.75 0.12
C ILE A 6 -6.40 6.65 1.04
N LEU A 7 -5.89 7.03 2.20
CA LEU A 7 -5.35 6.06 3.17
C LEU A 7 -6.44 5.14 3.70
N GLU A 8 -7.64 5.69 3.94
CA GLU A 8 -8.78 4.90 4.40
C GLU A 8 -9.25 3.93 3.33
N GLN A 9 -9.28 4.35 2.07
CA GLN A 9 -9.64 3.47 0.96
C GLN A 9 -8.59 2.38 0.72
N TYR A 10 -7.32 2.73 0.83
CA TYR A 10 -6.20 1.79 0.74
C TYR A 10 -6.40 0.64 1.74
N LYS A 11 -6.58 1.00 3.00
CA LYS A 11 -6.78 0.06 4.10
C LYS A 11 -8.00 -0.85 3.87
N SER A 12 -9.13 -0.26 3.53
CA SER A 12 -10.39 -0.96 3.37
C SER A 12 -10.38 -1.90 2.17
N ALA A 13 -9.84 -1.47 1.04
CA ALA A 13 -9.78 -2.28 -0.18
C ALA A 13 -8.86 -3.50 0.00
N ILE A 14 -7.76 -3.35 0.71
CA ILE A 14 -6.86 -4.47 1.04
C ILE A 14 -7.58 -5.46 1.96
N HIS A 15 -8.26 -4.97 2.99
CA HIS A 15 -9.00 -5.83 3.90
C HIS A 15 -10.04 -6.67 3.16
N GLU A 16 -10.75 -6.07 2.23
CA GLU A 16 -11.76 -6.76 1.41
C GLU A 16 -11.15 -7.58 0.27
N ARG A 17 -9.87 -7.43 0.00
CA ARG A 17 -9.17 -8.09 -1.13
C ARG A 17 -9.89 -7.81 -2.46
N ASP A 18 -10.29 -6.56 -2.64
CA ASP A 18 -11.05 -6.09 -3.81
C ASP A 18 -10.11 -5.34 -4.75
N VAL A 19 -9.71 -6.00 -5.84
CA VAL A 19 -8.77 -5.44 -6.82
C VAL A 19 -9.31 -4.16 -7.46
N GLU A 20 -10.55 -4.18 -7.94
CA GLU A 20 -11.14 -3.02 -8.63
C GLU A 20 -11.19 -1.80 -7.73
N ARG A 21 -11.64 -2.00 -6.50
CA ARG A 21 -11.71 -0.92 -5.51
C ARG A 21 -10.31 -0.40 -5.16
N PHE A 22 -9.34 -1.29 -5.01
CA PHE A 22 -7.97 -0.91 -4.67
C PHE A 22 -7.35 -0.07 -5.78
N VAL A 23 -7.41 -0.53 -7.04
CA VAL A 23 -6.79 0.20 -8.15
C VAL A 23 -7.52 1.50 -8.50
N SER A 24 -8.76 1.66 -8.05
CA SER A 24 -9.53 2.88 -8.30
C SER A 24 -8.94 4.12 -7.61
N ILE A 25 -8.08 3.94 -6.60
CA ILE A 25 -7.44 5.07 -5.92
C ILE A 25 -6.15 5.52 -6.59
N TYR A 26 -5.76 4.87 -7.69
CA TYR A 26 -4.53 5.15 -8.41
C TYR A 26 -4.80 5.81 -9.75
N ASP A 27 -3.89 6.71 -10.14
CA ASP A 27 -3.92 7.34 -11.45
C ASP A 27 -3.54 6.33 -12.54
N PRO A 28 -4.12 6.42 -13.77
CA PRO A 28 -3.74 5.51 -14.87
C PRO A 28 -2.24 5.50 -15.19
N ASN A 29 -1.54 6.59 -14.93
CA ASN A 29 -0.11 6.71 -15.20
C ASN A 29 0.74 6.55 -13.94
N VAL A 30 0.22 5.89 -12.91
CA VAL A 30 0.93 5.72 -11.64
C VAL A 30 2.27 5.03 -11.84
N HIS A 31 3.25 5.45 -11.04
CA HIS A 31 4.58 4.86 -11.03
C HIS A 31 4.86 4.37 -9.60
N ILE A 32 5.11 3.09 -9.44
CA ILE A 32 5.27 2.44 -8.14
C ILE A 32 6.70 1.96 -7.97
N TYR A 33 7.30 2.31 -6.84
CA TYR A 33 8.53 1.68 -6.32
C TYR A 33 8.14 0.85 -5.12
N ASP A 34 7.97 -0.45 -5.34
CA ASP A 34 7.61 -1.40 -4.30
C ASP A 34 8.88 -2.04 -3.74
N CYS A 35 8.88 -2.38 -2.45
CA CYS A 35 10.03 -3.03 -1.84
C CYS A 35 10.11 -4.54 -2.12
N TRP A 36 9.14 -5.10 -2.82
CA TRP A 36 9.04 -6.54 -3.08
C TRP A 36 9.37 -6.90 -4.53
N GLY A 37 10.49 -7.59 -4.74
CA GLY A 37 10.75 -8.38 -5.95
C GLY A 37 10.84 -7.68 -7.30
N HIS A 38 10.41 -6.45 -7.43
CA HIS A 38 10.39 -5.69 -8.69
C HIS A 38 11.13 -4.38 -8.55
N TRP A 39 11.79 -3.96 -9.61
CA TRP A 39 12.42 -2.64 -9.63
C TRP A 39 11.37 -1.53 -9.61
N GLU A 40 10.33 -1.69 -10.42
CA GLU A 40 9.25 -0.71 -10.55
C GLU A 40 8.03 -1.32 -11.22
N SER A 41 6.89 -0.63 -11.09
CA SER A 41 5.70 -0.85 -11.91
C SER A 41 5.33 0.48 -12.56
N LYS A 42 5.31 0.55 -13.87
CA LYS A 42 4.93 1.73 -14.65
C LYS A 42 3.53 1.55 -15.23
N GLY A 43 2.63 2.43 -14.83
CA GLY A 43 1.25 2.42 -15.28
C GLY A 43 0.36 1.51 -14.47
N LEU A 44 -0.93 1.82 -14.51
CA LEU A 44 -1.92 1.12 -13.71
C LEU A 44 -2.08 -0.34 -14.09
N ALA A 45 -1.96 -0.67 -15.38
CA ALA A 45 -2.10 -2.06 -15.84
C ALA A 45 -1.06 -2.98 -15.19
N ALA A 46 0.21 -2.55 -15.15
CA ALA A 46 1.29 -3.31 -14.51
C ALA A 46 1.05 -3.44 -13.00
N TRP A 47 0.64 -2.35 -12.34
CA TRP A 47 0.34 -2.37 -10.91
C TRP A 47 -0.85 -3.27 -10.61
N GLN A 48 -1.91 -3.21 -11.41
CA GLN A 48 -3.09 -4.05 -11.24
C GLN A 48 -2.76 -5.54 -11.34
N GLU A 49 -1.84 -5.91 -12.22
CA GLU A 49 -1.38 -7.29 -12.36
C GLU A 49 -0.74 -7.78 -11.05
N ASN A 50 0.15 -6.97 -10.47
CA ASN A 50 0.79 -7.30 -9.20
C ASN A 50 -0.20 -7.38 -8.05
N VAL A 51 -1.15 -6.46 -7.99
CA VAL A 51 -2.20 -6.44 -6.96
C VAL A 51 -3.10 -7.65 -7.08
N THR A 52 -3.45 -8.02 -8.31
CA THR A 52 -4.30 -9.19 -8.57
C THR A 52 -3.64 -10.47 -8.05
N GLU A 53 -2.37 -10.68 -8.36
CA GLU A 53 -1.62 -11.83 -7.85
C GLU A 53 -1.57 -11.84 -6.33
N TRP A 54 -1.33 -10.69 -5.72
CA TRP A 54 -1.29 -10.55 -4.27
C TRP A 54 -2.62 -10.94 -3.63
N PHE A 55 -3.74 -10.39 -4.12
CA PHE A 55 -5.05 -10.66 -3.55
C PHE A 55 -5.53 -12.09 -3.80
N ILE A 56 -5.20 -12.66 -4.97
CA ILE A 56 -5.48 -14.08 -5.26
C ILE A 56 -4.75 -14.97 -4.25
N GLY A 57 -3.48 -14.67 -3.97
CA GLY A 57 -2.70 -15.41 -2.99
C GLY A 57 -3.31 -15.36 -1.59
N LEU A 58 -3.74 -14.17 -1.15
CA LEU A 58 -4.40 -14.01 0.14
C LEU A 58 -5.68 -14.83 0.24
N LYS A 59 -6.50 -14.81 -0.80
CA LYS A 59 -7.75 -15.59 -0.84
C LYS A 59 -7.48 -17.08 -0.83
N ALA A 60 -6.48 -17.53 -1.59
CA ALA A 60 -6.09 -18.93 -1.66
C ALA A 60 -5.62 -19.45 -0.30
N ASP A 61 -4.91 -18.63 0.46
CA ASP A 61 -4.38 -18.97 1.77
C ASP A 61 -5.39 -18.75 2.91
N GLY A 62 -6.57 -18.19 2.61
CA GLY A 62 -7.58 -17.86 3.60
C GLY A 62 -7.12 -16.77 4.57
N GLU A 63 -6.39 -15.78 4.07
CA GLU A 63 -5.82 -14.70 4.88
C GLU A 63 -6.45 -13.36 4.58
N ILE A 64 -6.63 -12.58 5.64
CA ILE A 64 -7.06 -11.19 5.56
C ILE A 64 -5.94 -10.32 6.10
N LEU A 65 -5.64 -9.22 5.41
CA LEU A 65 -4.67 -8.24 5.91
C LEU A 65 -5.39 -7.08 6.59
N LYS A 66 -4.96 -6.79 7.81
CA LYS A 66 -5.33 -5.58 8.52
C LYS A 66 -4.19 -4.60 8.38
N VAL A 67 -4.49 -3.44 7.81
CA VAL A 67 -3.51 -2.38 7.57
C VAL A 67 -3.66 -1.32 8.64
N ASP A 68 -2.54 -0.88 9.20
CA ASP A 68 -2.50 0.18 10.19
C ASP A 68 -1.45 1.22 9.79
N PHE A 69 -1.84 2.50 9.85
CA PHE A 69 -0.95 3.63 9.52
C PHE A 69 -0.47 4.29 10.79
N GLN A 70 0.84 4.53 10.87
CA GLN A 70 1.48 5.14 12.04
C GLN A 70 2.35 6.31 11.59
N ASP A 71 2.47 7.32 12.46
CA ASP A 71 3.31 8.48 12.22
C ASP A 71 2.96 9.19 10.90
N VAL A 72 1.66 9.33 10.63
CA VAL A 72 1.16 9.89 9.39
C VAL A 72 1.41 11.39 9.33
N VAL A 73 2.05 11.83 8.25
CA VAL A 73 2.19 13.24 7.89
C VAL A 73 1.59 13.44 6.52
N ILE A 74 0.64 14.35 6.41
CA ILE A 74 0.00 14.71 5.13
C ILE A 74 0.14 16.21 4.94
N GLU A 75 0.66 16.58 3.77
CA GLU A 75 0.71 17.98 3.34
C GLU A 75 -0.05 18.08 2.02
N GLU A 76 -1.01 19.01 1.95
CA GLU A 76 -1.78 19.12 0.71
C GLU A 76 -1.97 20.58 0.30
N THR A 77 -1.97 20.81 -1.01
CA THR A 77 -2.37 22.06 -1.63
C THR A 77 -3.71 21.84 -2.32
N ALA A 78 -4.12 22.76 -3.18
CA ALA A 78 -5.38 22.63 -3.90
C ALA A 78 -5.43 21.41 -4.84
N ASP A 79 -4.29 20.99 -5.38
CA ASP A 79 -4.23 19.94 -6.41
C ASP A 79 -3.14 18.88 -6.22
N LEU A 80 -2.22 19.07 -5.28
CA LEU A 80 -1.15 18.12 -5.00
C LEU A 80 -1.06 17.83 -3.51
N ALA A 81 -0.69 16.61 -3.17
CA ALA A 81 -0.49 16.21 -1.79
C ALA A 81 0.60 15.14 -1.71
N PHE A 82 1.24 15.05 -0.57
CA PHE A 82 2.03 13.88 -0.22
C PHE A 82 1.64 13.42 1.17
N ALA A 83 1.83 12.12 1.39
CA ALA A 83 1.72 11.53 2.72
C ALA A 83 2.92 10.63 2.93
N HIS A 84 3.48 10.63 4.13
CA HIS A 84 4.45 9.61 4.50
C HIS A 84 4.10 9.04 5.87
N CYS A 85 4.42 7.78 6.06
CA CYS A 85 4.02 7.05 7.25
C CYS A 85 4.75 5.72 7.35
N ALA A 86 4.59 5.05 8.49
CA ALA A 86 4.86 3.63 8.61
C ALA A 86 3.54 2.90 8.38
N VAL A 87 3.58 1.79 7.66
CA VAL A 87 2.39 0.97 7.38
C VAL A 87 2.65 -0.44 7.89
N THR A 88 1.79 -0.90 8.79
CA THR A 88 1.85 -2.26 9.31
C THR A 88 0.79 -3.10 8.58
N PHE A 89 1.23 -4.23 8.04
CA PHE A 89 0.36 -5.22 7.42
C PHE A 89 0.35 -6.45 8.33
N ALA A 90 -0.79 -6.74 8.94
CA ALA A 90 -0.96 -7.88 9.83
C ALA A 90 -1.87 -8.91 9.16
N ALA A 91 -1.35 -10.11 8.94
CA ALA A 91 -2.12 -11.20 8.33
C ALA A 91 -2.85 -11.98 9.41
N HIS A 92 -4.13 -12.21 9.18
CA HIS A 92 -5.02 -12.96 10.08
C HIS A 92 -5.72 -14.06 9.30
N LYS A 93 -5.95 -15.20 9.95
CA LYS A 93 -6.79 -16.25 9.37
C LYS A 93 -8.22 -15.75 9.24
N GLU A 94 -8.80 -15.94 8.07
CA GLU A 94 -10.18 -15.57 7.81
C GLU A 94 -11.15 -16.38 8.69
N SER A 95 -10.82 -17.65 8.95
CA SER A 95 -11.71 -18.59 9.65
C SER A 95 -11.94 -18.25 11.12
N ASP A 96 -10.89 -17.86 11.86
CA ASP A 96 -10.97 -17.62 13.31
C ASP A 96 -10.36 -16.30 13.78
N GLY A 97 -9.79 -15.52 12.86
CA GLY A 97 -9.18 -14.23 13.19
C GLY A 97 -7.80 -14.31 13.84
N GLU A 98 -7.21 -15.51 13.92
CA GLU A 98 -5.87 -15.67 14.50
C GLU A 98 -4.83 -14.89 13.74
N LYS A 99 -4.04 -14.06 14.43
CA LYS A 99 -2.94 -13.31 13.84
C LYS A 99 -1.79 -14.26 13.52
N LEU A 100 -1.34 -14.24 12.26
CA LEU A 100 -0.28 -15.14 11.78
C LEU A 100 1.09 -14.48 11.78
N ARG A 101 1.15 -13.23 11.34
CA ARG A 101 2.41 -12.48 11.21
C ARG A 101 2.10 -11.01 10.93
N GLN A 102 3.13 -10.18 11.03
CA GLN A 102 3.02 -8.78 10.58
C GLN A 102 4.38 -8.27 10.13
N ILE A 103 4.32 -7.29 9.24
CA ILE A 103 5.49 -6.52 8.80
C ILE A 103 5.13 -5.04 8.81
N THR A 104 6.15 -4.20 8.98
CA THR A 104 5.97 -2.75 8.90
C THR A 104 6.97 -2.18 7.92
N ASN A 105 6.46 -1.46 6.91
CA ASN A 105 7.25 -0.81 5.87
C ASN A 105 7.13 0.70 6.02
N ARG A 106 8.07 1.42 5.40
CA ARG A 106 7.97 2.88 5.28
C ARG A 106 7.35 3.19 3.92
N PHE A 107 6.39 4.13 3.90
CA PHE A 107 5.67 4.50 2.68
C PHE A 107 5.69 6.01 2.47
N THR A 108 5.77 6.39 1.20
CA THR A 108 5.47 7.74 0.74
C THR A 108 4.45 7.63 -0.39
N PHE A 109 3.36 8.38 -0.29
CA PHE A 109 2.33 8.47 -1.31
C PHE A 109 2.33 9.89 -1.87
N CYS A 110 2.46 10.02 -3.20
CA CYS A 110 2.28 11.28 -3.88
C CYS A 110 0.92 11.26 -4.58
N MET A 111 0.13 12.29 -4.36
CA MET A 111 -1.26 12.32 -4.82
C MET A 111 -1.55 13.58 -5.62
N LYS A 112 -2.48 13.48 -6.55
CA LYS A 112 -2.94 14.57 -7.37
C LYS A 112 -4.45 14.60 -7.36
N LYS A 113 -5.02 15.82 -7.31
CA LYS A 113 -6.46 16.00 -7.40
C LYS A 113 -6.87 16.15 -8.85
N VAL A 114 -7.74 15.26 -9.30
CA VAL A 114 -8.27 15.24 -10.66
C VAL A 114 -9.78 15.24 -10.56
N ARG A 115 -10.43 16.29 -11.04
CA ARG A 115 -11.89 16.42 -11.00
C ARG A 115 -12.46 16.18 -9.58
N ASP A 116 -11.88 16.88 -8.61
CA ASP A 116 -12.26 16.81 -7.19
C ASP A 116 -12.00 15.46 -6.53
N THR A 117 -11.29 14.55 -7.19
CA THR A 117 -10.92 13.24 -6.65
C THR A 117 -9.41 13.13 -6.50
N TRP A 118 -8.95 12.76 -5.31
CA TRP A 118 -7.54 12.48 -5.07
C TRP A 118 -7.18 11.12 -5.66
N LEU A 119 -6.04 11.05 -6.38
CA LEU A 119 -5.51 9.80 -6.92
C LEU A 119 -4.02 9.71 -6.60
N ILE A 120 -3.53 8.51 -6.33
CA ILE A 120 -2.10 8.26 -6.11
C ILE A 120 -1.41 8.25 -7.47
N VAL A 121 -0.43 9.13 -7.65
CA VAL A 121 0.38 9.19 -8.88
C VAL A 121 1.74 8.53 -8.72
N HIS A 122 2.20 8.39 -7.48
CA HIS A 122 3.46 7.69 -7.15
C HIS A 122 3.37 7.14 -5.74
N GLU A 123 3.92 5.96 -5.56
CA GLU A 123 3.98 5.32 -4.25
C GLU A 123 5.35 4.66 -4.13
N HIS A 124 5.98 4.86 -3.00
CA HIS A 124 7.30 4.30 -2.72
C HIS A 124 7.27 3.63 -1.35
N SER A 125 7.51 2.34 -1.33
CA SER A 125 7.67 1.61 -0.08
C SER A 125 9.11 1.13 0.06
N SER A 126 9.57 1.06 1.30
CA SER A 126 10.96 0.67 1.56
C SER A 126 11.10 -0.01 2.91
N LEU A 127 12.21 -0.74 3.04
CA LEU A 127 12.69 -1.29 4.30
C LEU A 127 14.18 -0.99 4.38
N PRO A 128 14.72 -0.78 5.60
CA PRO A 128 16.16 -0.72 5.75
C PRO A 128 16.80 -2.06 5.36
N ILE A 129 17.99 -1.97 4.81
CA ILE A 129 18.79 -3.15 4.49
C ILE A 129 19.85 -3.28 5.58
N SER A 130 20.00 -4.49 6.14
CA SER A 130 21.01 -4.77 7.13
C SER A 130 22.42 -4.58 6.54
N MET A 131 23.25 -3.82 7.20
CA MET A 131 24.65 -3.63 6.79
C MET A 131 25.49 -4.88 6.99
N GLU A 132 25.01 -5.85 7.75
CA GLU A 132 25.76 -7.08 8.03
C GLU A 132 25.56 -8.14 6.95
N ASP A 133 24.32 -8.35 6.50
CA ASP A 133 24.01 -9.45 5.59
C ASP A 133 23.31 -9.03 4.29
N GLY A 134 22.99 -7.75 4.14
CA GLY A 134 22.33 -7.24 2.94
C GLY A 134 20.86 -7.63 2.81
N LYS A 135 20.23 -8.12 3.87
CA LYS A 135 18.81 -8.49 3.87
C LYS A 135 17.93 -7.37 4.38
N GLY A 136 16.68 -7.35 3.93
CA GLY A 136 15.68 -6.42 4.43
C GLY A 136 15.38 -6.65 5.90
N MET A 137 15.18 -5.56 6.65
CA MET A 137 14.94 -5.62 8.10
C MET A 137 13.45 -5.43 8.37
N PHE A 138 12.73 -6.49 8.66
CA PHE A 138 11.27 -6.51 8.79
C PHE A 138 10.78 -6.24 10.22
N GLY A 139 11.58 -6.41 11.21
CA GLY A 139 11.17 -6.41 12.61
C GLY A 139 11.48 -5.14 13.40
N LEU A 140 11.68 -4.00 12.74
CA LEU A 140 12.08 -2.78 13.42
C LEU A 140 10.92 -2.01 14.08
N ARG A 141 9.69 -2.31 13.70
CA ARG A 141 8.50 -1.62 14.28
C ARG A 141 7.33 -2.55 14.44
#